data_50c3035c55c43973bffcc4a9516bd93b
#
_entry.id   50c3035c55c43973bffcc4a9516bd93b
#
_cell.length_a   1.000
_cell.length_b   1.000
_cell.length_c   1.000
_cell.angle_alpha   90.00
_cell.angle_beta   90.00
_cell.angle_gamma   90.00
#
_symmetry.space_group_name_H-M   'P 1'
#
loop_
_entity.id
_entity.type
_entity.pdbx_description
1 polymer ?
#
loop_
_entity_poly.entity_id
_entity_poly.type
_entity_poly.pdbx_seq_one_letter_code
_entity_poly.pdbx_strand_id
1 'polypeptide(L)'
;MMLQMIEQINNAVNNFIWGVPAMICIIGVGLFLSIRTGFLQIRKFPYAMKITIGRMKKKEASDGALTPFQAVCTALAATVGTGNVAGVAGAIAIGGPGAVFWMWISAILGMCTKFSEVTLAVHFREKNAKGELVGGPMYYIKNGLGKRWMWLAYLFSAFGVLTVFGTGNATQVNTITTAIDSALFNYNLISEEAAPTLNLVIGIILAVLIALILIGGIKRIGQVTEKLVPFMAIIYILLAVGVVLINFRSIPAVFGSIFEGAIHPAAVTGGAVGSFFMSMKKGVSRGIFSNEAGLGTGSIAHACADTRKPVKQGFFGIFEVFVDTIVICTLTALVILCSGVPVGYGEAAGAELTINGFTSVYGGWVSVFTALAMCCFAFSTIIGWGLYGTRCVEFLLGTGANKPFMILYALVAIVGATMNLGLMWSIAETFNGLMVIPNLIAVFLLSGVVVKLVKQYFEGEGKIK
;
A
#
# COMPACT_ATOMS: atom_id res chain seq x y z
N MET A 1 7.09 -1.97 -33.73
CA MET A 1 6.01 -2.95 -33.91
C MET A 1 5.86 -3.87 -32.68
N MET A 2 6.86 -4.67 -32.28
CA MET A 2 6.75 -5.58 -31.11
C MET A 2 6.52 -4.82 -29.79
N LEU A 3 7.24 -3.73 -29.53
CA LEU A 3 7.09 -2.90 -28.32
C LEU A 3 5.70 -2.25 -28.25
N GLN A 4 5.19 -1.73 -29.35
CA GLN A 4 3.85 -1.14 -29.44
C GLN A 4 2.75 -2.18 -29.23
N MET A 5 2.94 -3.41 -29.71
CA MET A 5 2.00 -4.51 -29.46
C MET A 5 1.98 -4.90 -27.98
N ILE A 6 3.16 -4.98 -27.32
CA ILE A 6 3.26 -5.23 -25.87
C ILE A 6 2.53 -4.14 -25.09
N GLU A 7 2.75 -2.87 -25.45
CA GLU A 7 2.10 -1.73 -24.81
C GLU A 7 0.57 -1.76 -24.99
N GLN A 8 0.08 -2.06 -26.19
CA GLN A 8 -1.36 -2.19 -26.44
C GLN A 8 -2.00 -3.32 -25.64
N ILE A 9 -1.37 -4.50 -25.59
CA ILE A 9 -1.86 -5.64 -24.80
C ILE A 9 -1.86 -5.27 -23.32
N ASN A 10 -0.75 -4.69 -22.84
CA ASN A 10 -0.64 -4.27 -21.44
C ASN A 10 -1.71 -3.26 -21.07
N ASN A 11 -1.94 -2.25 -21.91
CA ASN A 11 -2.97 -1.22 -21.66
C ASN A 11 -4.38 -1.81 -21.66
N ALA A 12 -4.68 -2.77 -22.53
CA ALA A 12 -5.97 -3.47 -22.53
C ALA A 12 -6.18 -4.27 -21.24
N VAL A 13 -5.16 -5.03 -20.80
CA VAL A 13 -5.22 -5.81 -19.56
C VAL A 13 -5.28 -4.90 -18.32
N ASN A 14 -4.47 -3.84 -18.29
CA ASN A 14 -4.45 -2.86 -17.18
C ASN A 14 -5.81 -2.17 -17.03
N ASN A 15 -6.39 -1.70 -18.15
CA ASN A 15 -7.72 -1.07 -18.16
C ASN A 15 -8.84 -2.02 -17.72
N PHE A 16 -8.73 -3.32 -17.99
CA PHE A 16 -9.68 -4.31 -17.50
C PHE A 16 -9.53 -4.53 -16.00
N ILE A 17 -8.30 -4.73 -15.51
CA ILE A 17 -7.99 -5.07 -14.12
C ILE A 17 -8.24 -3.90 -13.17
N TRP A 18 -7.89 -2.68 -13.58
CA TRP A 18 -8.21 -1.46 -12.82
C TRP A 18 -9.51 -0.81 -13.30
N GLY A 19 -10.28 -1.54 -14.12
CA GLY A 19 -11.57 -1.13 -14.63
C GLY A 19 -12.73 -1.48 -13.70
N VAL A 20 -13.95 -1.17 -14.15
CA VAL A 20 -15.18 -1.39 -13.40
C VAL A 20 -15.38 -2.85 -12.96
N PRO A 21 -15.10 -3.89 -13.79
CA PRO A 21 -15.32 -5.28 -13.39
C PRO A 21 -14.50 -5.69 -12.16
N ALA A 22 -13.21 -5.36 -12.13
CA ALA A 22 -12.36 -5.72 -10.99
C ALA A 22 -12.73 -4.93 -9.73
N MET A 23 -13.09 -3.64 -9.86
CA MET A 23 -13.57 -2.86 -8.73
C MET A 23 -14.85 -3.46 -8.14
N ILE A 24 -15.79 -3.90 -8.97
CA ILE A 24 -17.01 -4.60 -8.51
C ILE A 24 -16.63 -5.86 -7.74
N CYS A 25 -15.67 -6.65 -8.23
CA CYS A 25 -15.19 -7.83 -7.53
C CYS A 25 -14.56 -7.49 -6.16
N ILE A 26 -13.67 -6.49 -6.11
CA ILE A 26 -12.98 -6.11 -4.88
C ILE A 26 -13.96 -5.57 -3.84
N ILE A 27 -14.80 -4.61 -4.24
CA ILE A 27 -15.83 -4.03 -3.39
C ILE A 27 -16.88 -5.08 -3.02
N GLY A 28 -17.28 -5.92 -3.98
CA GLY A 28 -18.26 -6.99 -3.77
C GLY A 28 -17.78 -8.03 -2.77
N VAL A 29 -16.54 -8.49 -2.85
CA VAL A 29 -15.94 -9.41 -1.87
C VAL A 29 -15.81 -8.73 -0.51
N GLY A 30 -15.38 -7.46 -0.46
CA GLY A 30 -15.31 -6.70 0.79
C GLY A 30 -16.68 -6.54 1.46
N LEU A 31 -17.71 -6.23 0.69
CA LEU A 31 -19.09 -6.15 1.18
C LEU A 31 -19.61 -7.51 1.64
N PHE A 32 -19.38 -8.56 0.85
CA PHE A 32 -19.77 -9.94 1.19
C PHE A 32 -19.13 -10.38 2.51
N LEU A 33 -17.84 -10.15 2.70
CA LEU A 33 -17.14 -10.45 3.95
C LEU A 33 -17.68 -9.61 5.11
N SER A 34 -17.96 -8.32 4.88
CA SER A 34 -18.54 -7.43 5.87
C SER A 34 -19.91 -7.93 6.37
N ILE A 35 -20.78 -8.34 5.45
CA ILE A 35 -22.09 -8.91 5.78
C ILE A 35 -21.90 -10.21 6.56
N ARG A 36 -21.05 -11.14 6.09
CA ARG A 36 -20.84 -12.44 6.73
C ARG A 36 -20.22 -12.34 8.13
N THR A 37 -19.42 -11.32 8.39
CA THR A 37 -18.82 -11.07 9.72
C THR A 37 -19.65 -10.12 10.58
N GLY A 38 -20.81 -9.66 10.08
CA GLY A 38 -21.70 -8.70 10.76
C GLY A 38 -21.06 -7.34 10.90
N PHE A 39 -20.41 -6.84 9.86
CA PHE A 39 -19.68 -5.54 9.84
C PHE A 39 -18.69 -5.41 10.98
N LEU A 40 -17.90 -6.45 11.19
CA LEU A 40 -16.93 -6.55 12.29
C LEU A 40 -15.99 -5.34 12.34
N GLN A 41 -15.53 -4.84 11.20
CA GLN A 41 -14.65 -3.69 11.09
C GLN A 41 -15.26 -2.39 11.65
N ILE A 42 -16.59 -2.26 11.65
CA ILE A 42 -17.30 -1.11 12.23
C ILE A 42 -17.68 -1.42 13.69
N ARG A 43 -18.40 -2.54 13.89
CA ARG A 43 -18.96 -2.90 15.21
C ARG A 43 -17.90 -3.16 16.27
N LYS A 44 -16.76 -3.69 15.88
CA LYS A 44 -15.63 -4.02 16.78
C LYS A 44 -14.43 -3.10 16.59
N PHE A 45 -14.59 -1.95 15.91
CA PHE A 45 -13.49 -1.01 15.66
C PHE A 45 -12.80 -0.54 16.93
N PRO A 46 -13.49 -0.08 18.00
CA PRO A 46 -12.82 0.32 19.24
C PRO A 46 -12.05 -0.83 19.90
N TYR A 47 -12.61 -2.05 19.83
CA TYR A 47 -11.94 -3.24 20.33
C TYR A 47 -10.67 -3.56 19.50
N ALA A 48 -10.76 -3.48 18.17
CA ALA A 48 -9.63 -3.68 17.27
C ALA A 48 -8.49 -2.71 17.61
N MET A 49 -8.80 -1.41 17.77
CA MET A 49 -7.80 -0.40 18.14
C MET A 49 -7.17 -0.68 19.50
N LYS A 50 -7.98 -1.02 20.52
CA LYS A 50 -7.48 -1.39 21.87
C LYS A 50 -6.53 -2.59 21.83
N ILE A 51 -6.90 -3.65 21.10
CA ILE A 51 -6.06 -4.86 20.97
C ILE A 51 -4.77 -4.55 20.21
N THR A 52 -4.85 -3.81 19.12
CA THR A 52 -3.68 -3.46 18.30
C THR A 52 -2.69 -2.61 19.10
N ILE A 53 -3.14 -1.51 19.70
CA ILE A 53 -2.29 -0.62 20.50
C ILE A 53 -1.70 -1.35 21.71
N GLY A 54 -2.51 -2.20 22.38
CA GLY A 54 -2.04 -2.99 23.53
C GLY A 54 -0.92 -3.96 23.16
N ARG A 55 -0.96 -4.53 21.95
CA ARG A 55 0.05 -5.50 21.48
C ARG A 55 1.30 -4.85 20.85
N MET A 56 1.25 -3.59 20.51
CA MET A 56 2.43 -2.83 20.06
C MET A 56 3.52 -2.75 21.14
N LYS A 57 3.15 -2.95 22.41
CA LYS A 57 4.08 -2.93 23.55
C LYS A 57 4.90 -4.23 23.69
N LYS A 58 4.59 -5.31 22.97
CA LYS A 58 5.35 -6.57 23.02
C LYS A 58 6.70 -6.35 22.31
N LYS A 59 7.80 -6.41 23.06
CA LYS A 59 9.15 -6.09 22.57
C LYS A 59 9.92 -7.29 22.01
N GLU A 60 9.56 -8.51 22.37
CA GLU A 60 10.28 -9.71 21.99
C GLU A 60 9.41 -10.65 21.15
N ALA A 61 10.01 -11.26 20.16
CA ALA A 61 9.41 -12.32 19.35
C ALA A 61 10.24 -13.60 19.45
N SER A 62 9.60 -14.74 19.24
CA SER A 62 10.28 -16.03 19.11
C SER A 62 11.21 -16.03 17.90
N ASP A 63 12.18 -16.95 17.89
CA ASP A 63 13.10 -17.10 16.74
C ASP A 63 12.34 -17.39 15.45
N GLY A 64 12.75 -16.72 14.38
CA GLY A 64 12.11 -16.82 13.06
C GLY A 64 10.78 -16.08 12.92
N ALA A 65 10.41 -15.21 13.88
CA ALA A 65 9.19 -14.42 13.85
C ALA A 65 9.47 -12.92 14.05
N LEU A 66 8.47 -12.10 13.73
CA LEU A 66 8.40 -10.66 14.05
C LEU A 66 7.51 -10.42 15.26
N THR A 67 7.76 -9.34 16.00
CA THR A 67 6.74 -8.86 16.94
C THR A 67 5.49 -8.44 16.18
N PRO A 68 4.30 -8.44 16.79
CA PRO A 68 3.10 -7.93 16.12
C PRO A 68 3.25 -6.49 15.59
N PHE A 69 4.01 -5.66 16.30
CA PHE A 69 4.31 -4.29 15.91
C PHE A 69 5.26 -4.24 14.70
N GLN A 70 6.33 -5.03 14.70
CA GLN A 70 7.23 -5.16 13.54
C GLN A 70 6.48 -5.65 12.29
N ALA A 71 5.57 -6.62 12.46
CA ALA A 71 4.79 -7.14 11.34
C ALA A 71 3.87 -6.09 10.74
N VAL A 72 3.15 -5.30 11.56
CA VAL A 72 2.32 -4.21 11.03
C VAL A 72 3.14 -3.06 10.45
N CYS A 73 4.28 -2.72 11.05
CA CYS A 73 5.18 -1.71 10.48
C CYS A 73 5.75 -2.17 9.13
N THR A 74 6.04 -3.46 8.98
CA THR A 74 6.51 -4.01 7.70
C THR A 74 5.39 -4.00 6.64
N ALA A 75 4.15 -4.28 7.02
CA ALA A 75 3.00 -4.14 6.12
C ALA A 75 2.74 -2.67 5.76
N LEU A 76 2.72 -1.78 6.76
CA LEU A 76 2.59 -0.32 6.55
C LEU A 76 3.76 0.26 5.74
N ALA A 77 4.96 -0.29 5.84
CA ALA A 77 6.10 0.11 5.02
C ALA A 77 5.82 -0.07 3.53
N ALA A 78 5.11 -1.13 3.16
CA ALA A 78 4.73 -1.40 1.78
C ALA A 78 3.53 -0.55 1.31
N THR A 79 2.55 -0.31 2.19
CA THR A 79 1.29 0.38 1.85
C THR A 79 1.40 1.90 1.98
N VAL A 80 1.99 2.41 3.08
CA VAL A 80 2.19 3.85 3.27
C VAL A 80 3.42 4.30 2.48
N GLY A 81 3.16 4.82 1.31
CA GLY A 81 4.19 5.14 0.34
C GLY A 81 3.82 6.35 -0.53
N THR A 82 4.41 6.38 -1.72
CA THR A 82 4.14 7.43 -2.72
C THR A 82 2.68 7.47 -3.15
N GLY A 83 1.95 6.35 -3.04
CA GLY A 83 0.52 6.24 -3.33
C GLY A 83 -0.35 7.15 -2.48
N ASN A 84 0.00 7.34 -1.19
CA ASN A 84 -0.73 8.21 -0.26
C ASN A 84 -0.56 9.70 -0.59
N VAL A 85 0.47 10.06 -1.33
CA VAL A 85 0.78 11.44 -1.71
C VAL A 85 0.37 11.70 -3.16
N ALA A 86 1.02 11.04 -4.11
CA ALA A 86 0.76 11.20 -5.54
C ALA A 86 -0.56 10.55 -5.99
N GLY A 87 -0.92 9.40 -5.42
CA GLY A 87 -2.16 8.70 -5.76
C GLY A 87 -3.41 9.48 -5.36
N VAL A 88 -3.41 10.12 -4.19
CA VAL A 88 -4.50 10.97 -3.72
C VAL A 88 -4.62 12.22 -4.58
N ALA A 89 -3.49 12.87 -4.90
CA ALA A 89 -3.46 14.01 -5.79
C ALA A 89 -4.06 13.69 -7.18
N GLY A 90 -3.64 12.56 -7.75
CA GLY A 90 -4.18 12.08 -9.03
C GLY A 90 -5.67 11.70 -8.97
N ALA A 91 -6.14 11.16 -7.83
CA ALA A 91 -7.57 10.88 -7.63
C ALA A 91 -8.40 12.17 -7.62
N ILE A 92 -7.94 13.20 -6.91
CA ILE A 92 -8.61 14.49 -6.82
C ILE A 92 -8.60 15.21 -8.18
N ALA A 93 -7.46 15.22 -8.86
CA ALA A 93 -7.31 15.91 -10.15
C ALA A 93 -8.23 15.33 -11.23
N ILE A 94 -8.32 14.00 -11.35
CA ILE A 94 -9.11 13.35 -12.40
C ILE A 94 -10.54 13.04 -11.93
N GLY A 95 -10.73 12.69 -10.66
CA GLY A 95 -12.03 12.29 -10.10
C GLY A 95 -12.77 13.39 -9.35
N GLY A 96 -12.15 14.57 -9.19
CA GLY A 96 -12.68 15.64 -8.35
C GLY A 96 -12.56 15.34 -6.84
N PRO A 97 -12.96 16.30 -5.98
CA PRO A 97 -12.94 16.14 -4.53
C PRO A 97 -13.73 14.93 -4.04
N GLY A 98 -14.82 14.57 -4.75
CA GLY A 98 -15.66 13.41 -4.45
C GLY A 98 -14.93 12.06 -4.50
N ALA A 99 -13.80 11.97 -5.20
CA ALA A 99 -12.98 10.76 -5.20
C ALA A 99 -12.51 10.37 -3.78
N VAL A 100 -12.32 11.35 -2.89
CA VAL A 100 -11.96 11.12 -1.48
C VAL A 100 -13.05 10.35 -0.73
N PHE A 101 -14.31 10.70 -0.95
CA PHE A 101 -15.44 9.95 -0.38
C PHE A 101 -15.42 8.47 -0.81
N TRP A 102 -15.18 8.22 -2.08
CA TRP A 102 -15.11 6.85 -2.61
C TRP A 102 -13.86 6.09 -2.13
N MET A 103 -12.77 6.79 -1.82
CA MET A 103 -11.62 6.19 -1.11
C MET A 103 -12.03 5.73 0.30
N TRP A 104 -12.84 6.51 1.04
CA TRP A 104 -13.33 6.10 2.37
C TRP A 104 -14.22 4.87 2.29
N ILE A 105 -15.16 4.84 1.34
CA ILE A 105 -16.03 3.67 1.13
C ILE A 105 -15.20 2.42 0.84
N SER A 106 -14.22 2.51 -0.07
CA SER A 106 -13.34 1.40 -0.39
C SER A 106 -12.50 0.95 0.82
N ALA A 107 -12.03 1.89 1.64
CA ALA A 107 -11.27 1.58 2.84
C ALA A 107 -12.11 0.88 3.92
N ILE A 108 -13.34 1.34 4.16
CA ILE A 108 -14.25 0.72 5.14
C ILE A 108 -14.52 -0.74 4.77
N LEU A 109 -14.77 -1.04 3.50
CA LEU A 109 -14.95 -2.41 3.03
C LEU A 109 -13.62 -3.17 2.98
N GLY A 110 -12.54 -2.50 2.56
CA GLY A 110 -11.18 -3.01 2.54
C GLY A 110 -10.66 -3.43 3.91
N MET A 111 -11.07 -2.76 4.99
CA MET A 111 -10.73 -3.19 6.36
C MET A 111 -11.16 -4.63 6.65
N CYS A 112 -12.36 -5.03 6.19
CA CYS A 112 -12.84 -6.39 6.38
C CYS A 112 -12.10 -7.39 5.50
N THR A 113 -11.79 -6.99 4.27
CA THR A 113 -10.99 -7.82 3.34
C THR A 113 -9.59 -8.04 3.92
N LYS A 114 -8.89 -6.98 4.31
CA LYS A 114 -7.55 -7.06 4.92
C LYS A 114 -7.56 -7.87 6.23
N PHE A 115 -8.57 -7.68 7.08
CA PHE A 115 -8.78 -8.50 8.28
C PHE A 115 -8.85 -9.98 7.93
N SER A 116 -9.61 -10.33 6.89
CA SER A 116 -9.79 -11.72 6.45
C SER A 116 -8.49 -12.29 5.88
N GLU A 117 -7.79 -11.55 5.03
CA GLU A 117 -6.48 -11.92 4.47
C GLU A 117 -5.46 -12.21 5.58
N VAL A 118 -5.32 -11.30 6.53
CA VAL A 118 -4.38 -11.45 7.65
C VAL A 118 -4.77 -12.63 8.55
N THR A 119 -6.07 -12.79 8.84
CA THR A 119 -6.56 -13.92 9.64
C THR A 119 -6.25 -15.26 8.97
N LEU A 120 -6.52 -15.37 7.66
CA LEU A 120 -6.21 -16.59 6.89
C LEU A 120 -4.71 -16.84 6.79
N ALA A 121 -3.91 -15.79 6.56
CA ALA A 121 -2.47 -15.92 6.44
C ALA A 121 -1.81 -16.44 7.72
N VAL A 122 -2.26 -15.98 8.88
CA VAL A 122 -1.77 -16.47 10.19
C VAL A 122 -2.30 -17.88 10.49
N HIS A 123 -3.54 -18.20 10.08
CA HIS A 123 -4.14 -19.51 10.33
C HIS A 123 -3.48 -20.63 9.50
N PHE A 124 -3.18 -20.37 8.25
CA PHE A 124 -2.63 -21.34 7.31
C PHE A 124 -1.12 -21.23 7.06
N ARG A 125 -0.41 -20.45 7.87
CA ARG A 125 1.03 -20.30 7.76
C ARG A 125 1.80 -21.57 8.11
N GLU A 126 3.04 -21.63 7.63
CA GLU A 126 3.96 -22.74 7.86
C GLU A 126 5.28 -22.22 8.47
N LYS A 127 6.19 -23.14 8.77
CA LYS A 127 7.61 -22.84 9.00
C LYS A 127 8.39 -23.31 7.79
N ASN A 128 9.27 -22.45 7.27
CA ASN A 128 10.17 -22.80 6.19
C ASN A 128 11.37 -23.65 6.70
N ALA A 129 12.23 -24.07 5.78
CA ALA A 129 13.42 -24.87 6.10
C ALA A 129 14.42 -24.17 7.06
N LYS A 130 14.29 -22.85 7.24
CA LYS A 130 15.10 -22.04 8.18
C LYS A 130 14.40 -21.82 9.52
N GLY A 131 13.21 -22.40 9.73
CA GLY A 131 12.41 -22.22 10.95
C GLY A 131 11.62 -20.90 11.01
N GLU A 132 11.66 -20.05 9.95
CA GLU A 132 10.93 -18.80 9.89
C GLU A 132 9.45 -19.04 9.59
N LEU A 133 8.59 -18.19 10.16
CA LEU A 133 7.16 -18.19 9.84
C LEU A 133 6.92 -17.62 8.45
N VAL A 134 6.21 -18.36 7.61
CA VAL A 134 5.86 -18.01 6.23
C VAL A 134 4.39 -18.21 5.98
N GLY A 135 3.76 -17.27 5.30
CA GLY A 135 2.33 -17.31 5.00
C GLY A 135 1.96 -16.28 3.93
N GLY A 136 0.68 -16.07 3.74
CA GLY A 136 0.15 -15.19 2.70
C GLY A 136 -0.76 -15.96 1.74
N PRO A 137 -1.20 -15.33 0.62
CA PRO A 137 -2.14 -15.93 -0.31
C PRO A 137 -1.74 -17.32 -0.81
N MET A 138 -0.47 -17.48 -1.19
CA MET A 138 0.04 -18.76 -1.68
C MET A 138 -0.12 -19.89 -0.65
N TYR A 139 0.03 -19.59 0.65
CA TYR A 139 -0.08 -20.57 1.72
C TYR A 139 -1.52 -20.88 2.10
N TYR A 140 -2.42 -19.89 2.18
CA TYR A 140 -3.81 -20.22 2.47
C TYR A 140 -4.56 -20.81 1.26
N ILE A 141 -4.08 -20.58 0.02
CA ILE A 141 -4.54 -21.33 -1.15
C ILE A 141 -4.08 -22.77 -1.03
N LYS A 142 -2.78 -23.00 -0.78
CA LYS A 142 -2.20 -24.34 -0.63
C LYS A 142 -2.89 -25.15 0.47
N ASN A 143 -2.97 -24.58 1.69
CA ASN A 143 -3.39 -25.30 2.89
C ASN A 143 -4.90 -25.24 3.14
N GLY A 144 -5.57 -24.19 2.66
CA GLY A 144 -7.00 -23.99 2.85
C GLY A 144 -7.86 -24.55 1.72
N LEU A 145 -7.43 -24.40 0.46
CA LEU A 145 -8.18 -24.88 -0.70
C LEU A 145 -7.65 -26.24 -1.23
N GLY A 146 -6.39 -26.58 -0.89
CA GLY A 146 -5.80 -27.87 -1.23
C GLY A 146 -5.23 -27.98 -2.65
N LYS A 147 -4.80 -29.20 -3.01
CA LYS A 147 -4.01 -29.49 -4.22
C LYS A 147 -4.65 -29.03 -5.53
N ARG A 148 -5.98 -29.10 -5.63
CA ARG A 148 -6.71 -28.68 -6.85
C ARG A 148 -6.51 -27.20 -7.20
N TRP A 149 -6.23 -26.37 -6.20
CA TRP A 149 -6.09 -24.92 -6.34
C TRP A 149 -4.64 -24.44 -6.35
N MET A 150 -3.66 -25.36 -6.33
CA MET A 150 -2.24 -24.99 -6.30
C MET A 150 -1.80 -24.09 -7.45
N TRP A 151 -2.40 -24.25 -8.63
CA TRP A 151 -2.13 -23.39 -9.78
C TRP A 151 -2.38 -21.91 -9.46
N LEU A 152 -3.39 -21.61 -8.62
CA LEU A 152 -3.72 -20.26 -8.19
C LEU A 152 -2.64 -19.69 -7.26
N ALA A 153 -2.05 -20.52 -6.39
CA ALA A 153 -0.93 -20.13 -5.53
C ALA A 153 0.34 -19.82 -6.34
N TYR A 154 0.60 -20.62 -7.37
CA TYR A 154 1.71 -20.36 -8.30
C TYR A 154 1.49 -19.09 -9.11
N LEU A 155 0.29 -18.81 -9.59
CA LEU A 155 -0.05 -17.57 -10.30
C LEU A 155 0.15 -16.35 -9.39
N PHE A 156 -0.37 -16.38 -8.16
CA PHE A 156 -0.17 -15.30 -7.21
C PHE A 156 1.31 -15.00 -7.00
N SER A 157 2.10 -16.05 -6.74
CA SER A 157 3.54 -15.91 -6.49
C SER A 157 4.31 -15.41 -7.72
N ALA A 158 3.96 -15.89 -8.92
CA ALA A 158 4.58 -15.45 -10.17
C ALA A 158 4.30 -13.96 -10.44
N PHE A 159 3.05 -13.54 -10.31
CA PHE A 159 2.68 -12.12 -10.44
C PHE A 159 3.37 -11.27 -9.37
N GLY A 160 3.46 -11.77 -8.13
CA GLY A 160 4.17 -11.12 -7.05
C GLY A 160 5.64 -10.87 -7.40
N VAL A 161 6.35 -11.88 -7.91
CA VAL A 161 7.77 -11.73 -8.32
C VAL A 161 7.93 -10.69 -9.43
N LEU A 162 7.03 -10.63 -10.40
CA LEU A 162 7.08 -9.64 -11.48
C LEU A 162 6.77 -8.22 -10.98
N THR A 163 5.79 -8.09 -10.10
CA THR A 163 5.36 -6.81 -9.53
C THR A 163 6.44 -6.15 -8.69
N VAL A 164 7.16 -6.91 -7.87
CA VAL A 164 8.11 -6.33 -6.90
C VAL A 164 9.27 -5.61 -7.56
N PHE A 165 9.72 -6.01 -8.73
CA PHE A 165 10.79 -5.35 -9.45
C PHE A 165 10.39 -3.96 -9.98
N GLY A 166 9.14 -3.81 -10.42
CA GLY A 166 8.61 -2.54 -10.90
C GLY A 166 8.03 -1.71 -9.76
N THR A 167 6.78 -2.01 -9.37
CA THR A 167 6.01 -1.22 -8.38
C THR A 167 6.70 -1.17 -7.01
N GLY A 168 7.30 -2.28 -6.59
CA GLY A 168 7.96 -2.38 -5.29
C GLY A 168 9.37 -1.80 -5.21
N ASN A 169 10.06 -1.61 -6.35
CA ASN A 169 11.45 -1.17 -6.36
C ASN A 169 11.71 -0.03 -7.35
N ALA A 170 11.82 -0.33 -8.66
CA ALA A 170 12.30 0.64 -9.65
C ALA A 170 11.52 1.95 -9.65
N THR A 171 10.19 1.89 -9.53
CA THR A 171 9.35 3.10 -9.47
C THR A 171 9.56 3.89 -8.18
N GLN A 172 9.82 3.22 -7.07
CA GLN A 172 10.08 3.86 -5.78
C GLN A 172 11.45 4.56 -5.80
N VAL A 173 12.48 3.90 -6.34
CA VAL A 173 13.80 4.49 -6.51
C VAL A 173 13.73 5.71 -7.44
N ASN A 174 13.02 5.61 -8.55
CA ASN A 174 12.78 6.74 -9.46
C ASN A 174 12.10 7.92 -8.73
N THR A 175 11.14 7.64 -7.85
CA THR A 175 10.52 8.68 -7.01
C THR A 175 11.53 9.34 -6.07
N ILE A 176 12.45 8.55 -5.47
CA ILE A 176 13.52 9.09 -4.60
C ILE A 176 14.42 10.04 -5.40
N THR A 177 14.91 9.59 -6.56
CA THR A 177 15.81 10.42 -7.38
C THR A 177 15.12 11.69 -7.86
N THR A 178 13.88 11.58 -8.36
CA THR A 178 13.08 12.73 -8.78
C THR A 178 12.84 13.73 -7.65
N ALA A 179 12.56 13.26 -6.43
CA ALA A 179 12.34 14.11 -5.27
C ALA A 179 13.62 14.85 -4.85
N ILE A 180 14.76 14.16 -4.89
CA ILE A 180 16.08 14.76 -4.59
C ILE A 180 16.46 15.77 -5.67
N ASP A 181 16.34 15.41 -6.95
CA ASP A 181 16.63 16.29 -8.08
C ASP A 181 15.81 17.58 -7.99
N SER A 182 14.50 17.47 -7.77
CA SER A 182 13.60 18.60 -7.63
C SER A 182 14.01 19.52 -6.48
N ALA A 183 14.40 18.95 -5.34
CA ALA A 183 14.86 19.73 -4.20
C ALA A 183 16.18 20.45 -4.52
N LEU A 184 17.14 19.80 -5.16
CA LEU A 184 18.43 20.39 -5.50
C LEU A 184 18.33 21.43 -6.61
N PHE A 185 17.47 21.24 -7.60
CA PHE A 185 17.20 22.24 -8.65
C PHE A 185 16.54 23.48 -8.08
N ASN A 186 15.60 23.36 -7.15
CA ASN A 186 14.93 24.49 -6.51
C ASN A 186 15.91 25.43 -5.77
N TYR A 187 17.06 24.90 -5.33
CA TYR A 187 18.11 25.66 -4.67
C TYR A 187 19.32 25.94 -5.57
N ASN A 188 19.25 25.60 -6.86
CA ASN A 188 20.34 25.75 -7.83
C ASN A 188 21.67 25.09 -7.37
N LEU A 189 21.58 23.95 -6.71
CA LEU A 189 22.73 23.22 -6.17
C LEU A 189 23.35 22.27 -7.19
N ILE A 190 22.60 21.86 -8.21
CA ILE A 190 23.08 21.01 -9.31
C ILE A 190 22.53 21.54 -10.64
N SER A 191 23.24 21.23 -11.74
CA SER A 191 22.75 21.43 -13.10
C SER A 191 22.02 20.19 -13.62
N GLU A 192 21.17 20.37 -14.64
CA GLU A 192 20.48 19.24 -15.31
C GLU A 192 21.46 18.22 -15.89
N GLU A 193 22.66 18.65 -16.33
CA GLU A 193 23.71 17.80 -16.84
C GLU A 193 24.35 16.89 -15.76
N ALA A 194 24.37 17.32 -14.50
CA ALA A 194 24.94 16.58 -13.39
C ALA A 194 23.95 15.56 -12.78
N ALA A 195 22.65 15.75 -12.96
CA ALA A 195 21.59 14.92 -12.39
C ALA A 195 21.74 13.42 -12.73
N PRO A 196 22.03 12.98 -13.98
CA PRO A 196 22.20 11.56 -14.29
C PRO A 196 23.33 10.89 -13.49
N THR A 197 24.44 11.60 -13.27
CA THR A 197 25.58 11.09 -12.48
C THR A 197 25.20 10.98 -11.00
N LEU A 198 24.51 11.98 -10.46
CA LEU A 198 24.02 11.95 -9.09
C LEU A 198 23.02 10.79 -8.89
N ASN A 199 22.09 10.62 -9.81
CA ASN A 199 21.08 9.56 -9.76
C ASN A 199 21.71 8.16 -9.79
N LEU A 200 22.78 7.95 -10.59
CA LEU A 200 23.54 6.72 -10.56
C LEU A 200 24.16 6.48 -9.18
N VAL A 201 24.78 7.49 -8.58
CA VAL A 201 25.36 7.38 -7.22
C VAL A 201 24.30 7.05 -6.18
N ILE A 202 23.14 7.73 -6.23
CA ILE A 202 21.99 7.45 -5.35
C ILE A 202 21.52 6.00 -5.56
N GLY A 203 21.38 5.55 -6.80
CA GLY A 203 20.98 4.17 -7.13
C GLY A 203 21.93 3.12 -6.55
N ILE A 204 23.23 3.35 -6.62
CA ILE A 204 24.26 2.46 -6.03
C ILE A 204 24.14 2.45 -4.49
N ILE A 205 24.00 3.61 -3.86
CA ILE A 205 23.84 3.70 -2.40
C ILE A 205 22.59 2.96 -1.97
N LEU A 206 21.47 3.18 -2.65
CA LEU A 206 20.21 2.49 -2.36
C LEU A 206 20.33 0.98 -2.56
N ALA A 207 20.98 0.53 -3.64
CA ALA A 207 21.21 -0.90 -3.89
C ALA A 207 21.99 -1.56 -2.74
N VAL A 208 23.05 -0.91 -2.24
CA VAL A 208 23.82 -1.40 -1.09
C VAL A 208 22.97 -1.45 0.17
N LEU A 209 22.21 -0.38 0.48
CA LEU A 209 21.34 -0.33 1.66
C LEU A 209 20.24 -1.39 1.62
N ILE A 210 19.60 -1.57 0.46
CA ILE A 210 18.55 -2.58 0.25
C ILE A 210 19.16 -3.98 0.45
N ALA A 211 20.31 -4.27 -0.16
CA ALA A 211 20.99 -5.55 -0.01
C ALA A 211 21.35 -5.84 1.45
N LEU A 212 21.91 -4.88 2.17
CA LEU A 212 22.28 -5.02 3.57
C LEU A 212 21.07 -5.32 4.47
N ILE A 213 19.92 -4.68 4.19
CA ILE A 213 18.71 -4.89 4.99
C ILE A 213 18.07 -6.24 4.67
N LEU A 214 17.86 -6.57 3.39
CA LEU A 214 17.18 -7.80 2.99
C LEU A 214 18.00 -9.05 3.31
N ILE A 215 19.32 -9.04 3.05
CA ILE A 215 20.22 -10.17 3.38
C ILE A 215 20.30 -10.40 4.89
N GLY A 216 20.09 -9.34 5.70
CA GLY A 216 19.97 -9.46 7.14
C GLY A 216 18.71 -10.19 7.62
N GLY A 217 17.83 -10.57 6.70
CA GLY A 217 16.64 -11.39 6.94
C GLY A 217 15.52 -10.66 7.65
N ILE A 218 14.49 -11.44 8.00
CA ILE A 218 13.23 -10.91 8.53
C ILE A 218 13.38 -10.05 9.79
N LYS A 219 14.31 -10.41 10.68
CA LYS A 219 14.56 -9.63 11.92
C LYS A 219 15.06 -8.22 11.60
N ARG A 220 15.99 -8.08 10.65
CA ARG A 220 16.52 -6.78 10.25
C ARG A 220 15.47 -5.94 9.52
N ILE A 221 14.68 -6.54 8.65
CA ILE A 221 13.55 -5.88 8.00
C ILE A 221 12.61 -5.31 9.06
N GLY A 222 12.18 -6.11 10.03
CA GLY A 222 11.33 -5.67 11.12
C GLY A 222 11.92 -4.54 11.97
N GLN A 223 13.22 -4.61 12.30
CA GLN A 223 13.92 -3.57 13.06
C GLN A 223 14.03 -2.23 12.33
N VAL A 224 14.18 -2.26 11.00
CA VAL A 224 14.21 -1.04 10.19
C VAL A 224 12.82 -0.46 10.06
N THR A 225 11.84 -1.27 9.72
CA THR A 225 10.46 -0.79 9.48
C THR A 225 9.78 -0.28 10.75
N GLU A 226 10.02 -0.90 11.92
CA GLU A 226 9.46 -0.44 13.20
C GLU A 226 9.94 0.95 13.65
N LYS A 227 11.08 1.41 13.14
CA LYS A 227 11.61 2.74 13.40
C LYS A 227 11.22 3.73 12.29
N LEU A 228 11.41 3.32 11.05
CA LEU A 228 11.20 4.18 9.89
C LEU A 228 9.73 4.56 9.70
N VAL A 229 8.82 3.58 9.79
CA VAL A 229 7.40 3.81 9.49
C VAL A 229 6.72 4.75 10.49
N PRO A 230 6.83 4.56 11.82
CA PRO A 230 6.25 5.52 12.75
C PRO A 230 6.87 6.92 12.61
N PHE A 231 8.20 7.01 12.41
CA PHE A 231 8.89 8.27 12.22
C PHE A 231 8.32 9.05 11.03
N MET A 232 8.29 8.43 9.84
CA MET A 232 7.80 9.09 8.63
C MET A 232 6.31 9.45 8.73
N ALA A 233 5.48 8.54 9.28
CA ALA A 233 4.05 8.76 9.40
C ALA A 233 3.72 9.90 10.39
N ILE A 234 4.35 9.93 11.57
CA ILE A 234 4.13 10.98 12.57
C ILE A 234 4.50 12.34 12.00
N ILE A 235 5.65 12.47 11.36
CA ILE A 235 6.12 13.73 10.80
C ILE A 235 5.16 14.21 9.71
N TYR A 236 4.77 13.31 8.79
CA TYR A 236 3.82 13.64 7.73
C TYR A 236 2.46 14.08 8.30
N ILE A 237 1.94 13.35 9.29
CA ILE A 237 0.68 13.68 9.97
C ILE A 237 0.76 15.04 10.64
N LEU A 238 1.84 15.32 11.35
CA LEU A 238 2.01 16.62 12.04
C LEU A 238 2.01 17.80 11.06
N LEU A 239 2.74 17.67 9.95
CA LEU A 239 2.77 18.71 8.92
C LEU A 239 1.39 18.87 8.25
N ALA A 240 0.75 17.78 7.90
CA ALA A 240 -0.56 17.82 7.26
C ALA A 240 -1.62 18.42 8.19
N VAL A 241 -1.64 18.02 9.46
CA VAL A 241 -2.51 18.63 10.49
C VAL A 241 -2.24 20.12 10.63
N GLY A 242 -0.98 20.54 10.58
CA GLY A 242 -0.63 21.96 10.63
C GLY A 242 -1.24 22.77 9.47
N VAL A 243 -1.19 22.24 8.22
CA VAL A 243 -1.87 22.86 7.05
C VAL A 243 -3.36 23.01 7.31
N VAL A 244 -4.00 21.92 7.79
CA VAL A 244 -5.43 21.90 8.06
C VAL A 244 -5.82 22.88 9.16
N LEU A 245 -5.03 22.97 10.24
CA LEU A 245 -5.29 23.90 11.34
C LEU A 245 -5.11 25.37 10.93
N ILE A 246 -4.11 25.68 10.12
CA ILE A 246 -3.91 27.04 9.60
C ILE A 246 -5.09 27.45 8.71
N ASN A 247 -5.63 26.52 7.95
CA ASN A 247 -6.75 26.73 7.03
C ASN A 247 -8.09 26.20 7.58
N PHE A 248 -8.28 26.15 8.90
CA PHE A 248 -9.45 25.50 9.52
C PHE A 248 -10.80 26.04 9.03
N ARG A 249 -10.85 27.32 8.61
CA ARG A 249 -12.07 27.94 8.06
C ARG A 249 -12.52 27.33 6.74
N SER A 250 -11.64 26.70 5.99
CA SER A 250 -11.94 26.02 4.72
C SER A 250 -12.52 24.62 4.94
N ILE A 251 -12.38 24.03 6.13
CA ILE A 251 -12.77 22.64 6.41
C ILE A 251 -14.26 22.37 6.06
N PRO A 252 -15.24 23.19 6.49
CA PRO A 252 -16.63 22.93 6.17
C PRO A 252 -16.91 22.92 4.65
N ALA A 253 -16.33 23.89 3.92
CA ALA A 253 -16.47 23.99 2.48
C ALA A 253 -15.81 22.79 1.76
N VAL A 254 -14.63 22.36 2.22
CA VAL A 254 -13.91 21.20 1.67
C VAL A 254 -14.71 19.91 1.87
N PHE A 255 -15.21 19.67 3.08
CA PHE A 255 -16.09 18.50 3.30
C PHE A 255 -17.36 18.58 2.48
N GLY A 256 -17.98 19.77 2.35
CA GLY A 256 -19.11 20.00 1.45
C GLY A 256 -18.77 19.59 0.01
N SER A 257 -17.62 20.02 -0.51
CA SER A 257 -17.16 19.68 -1.87
C SER A 257 -16.87 18.16 -2.04
N ILE A 258 -16.40 17.49 -1.00
CA ILE A 258 -16.15 16.03 -1.01
C ILE A 258 -17.49 15.29 -1.11
N PHE A 259 -18.47 15.62 -0.29
CA PHE A 259 -19.77 14.94 -0.28
C PHE A 259 -20.60 15.25 -1.52
N GLU A 260 -20.66 16.52 -1.92
CA GLU A 260 -21.35 16.94 -3.14
C GLU A 260 -20.68 16.36 -4.39
N GLY A 261 -19.35 16.46 -4.48
CA GLY A 261 -18.56 15.94 -5.57
C GLY A 261 -18.59 14.40 -5.70
N ALA A 262 -18.94 13.69 -4.63
CA ALA A 262 -19.13 12.25 -4.68
C ALA A 262 -20.31 11.82 -5.56
N ILE A 263 -21.34 12.65 -5.64
CA ILE A 263 -22.58 12.38 -6.38
C ILE A 263 -22.68 13.28 -7.64
N HIS A 264 -22.30 14.55 -7.49
CA HIS A 264 -22.38 15.57 -8.54
C HIS A 264 -21.01 16.22 -8.81
N PRO A 265 -20.01 15.45 -9.30
CA PRO A 265 -18.65 15.96 -9.47
C PRO A 265 -18.57 17.15 -10.44
N ALA A 266 -19.42 17.20 -11.46
CA ALA A 266 -19.47 18.30 -12.42
C ALA A 266 -19.81 19.64 -11.74
N ALA A 267 -20.67 19.64 -10.74
CA ALA A 267 -21.05 20.86 -10.01
C ALA A 267 -19.87 21.46 -9.24
N VAL A 268 -18.98 20.62 -8.71
CA VAL A 268 -17.86 21.05 -7.88
C VAL A 268 -16.60 21.35 -8.70
N THR A 269 -16.47 20.74 -9.89
CA THR A 269 -15.28 20.87 -10.75
C THR A 269 -15.49 21.78 -11.97
N GLY A 270 -16.60 22.53 -12.02
CA GLY A 270 -16.93 23.38 -13.16
C GLY A 270 -17.15 22.59 -14.46
N GLY A 271 -17.60 21.34 -14.36
CA GLY A 271 -17.86 20.47 -15.51
C GLY A 271 -16.65 19.64 -15.97
N ALA A 272 -15.44 19.86 -15.44
CA ALA A 272 -14.24 19.13 -15.83
C ALA A 272 -14.32 17.63 -15.53
N VAL A 273 -14.97 17.25 -14.42
CA VAL A 273 -15.28 15.85 -14.07
C VAL A 273 -16.76 15.60 -14.34
N GLY A 274 -17.07 15.16 -15.55
CA GLY A 274 -18.44 15.06 -16.05
C GLY A 274 -19.26 13.88 -15.53
N SER A 275 -18.68 12.93 -14.81
CA SER A 275 -19.35 11.68 -14.45
C SER A 275 -19.12 11.24 -13.00
N PHE A 276 -20.20 10.92 -12.32
CA PHE A 276 -20.21 10.20 -11.05
C PHE A 276 -19.32 8.94 -11.07
N PHE A 277 -19.41 8.17 -12.15
CA PHE A 277 -18.59 6.95 -12.30
C PHE A 277 -17.08 7.25 -12.37
N MET A 278 -16.68 8.41 -12.89
CA MET A 278 -15.29 8.82 -12.94
C MET A 278 -14.76 9.07 -11.52
N SER A 279 -15.49 9.83 -10.72
CA SER A 279 -15.17 10.10 -9.31
C SER A 279 -15.07 8.80 -8.50
N MET A 280 -16.09 7.94 -8.62
CA MET A 280 -16.13 6.64 -7.96
C MET A 280 -14.97 5.74 -8.40
N LYS A 281 -14.75 5.59 -9.71
CA LYS A 281 -13.66 4.76 -10.25
C LYS A 281 -12.31 5.21 -9.74
N LYS A 282 -12.01 6.50 -9.79
CA LYS A 282 -10.72 7.04 -9.36
C LYS A 282 -10.53 6.93 -7.86
N GLY A 283 -11.56 7.23 -7.07
CA GLY A 283 -11.50 7.10 -5.61
C GLY A 283 -11.30 5.66 -5.16
N VAL A 284 -12.12 4.73 -5.64
CA VAL A 284 -12.01 3.31 -5.27
C VAL A 284 -10.66 2.72 -5.73
N SER A 285 -10.26 2.94 -6.98
CA SER A 285 -9.00 2.42 -7.50
C SER A 285 -7.79 2.91 -6.69
N ARG A 286 -7.73 4.21 -6.40
CA ARG A 286 -6.60 4.76 -5.65
C ARG A 286 -6.63 4.41 -4.17
N GLY A 287 -7.81 4.25 -3.57
CA GLY A 287 -7.97 3.71 -2.21
C GLY A 287 -7.41 2.29 -2.09
N ILE A 288 -7.79 1.39 -3.01
CA ILE A 288 -7.31 0.01 -3.05
C ILE A 288 -5.80 -0.05 -3.33
N PHE A 289 -5.33 0.76 -4.27
CA PHE A 289 -3.90 0.82 -4.60
C PHE A 289 -3.06 1.26 -3.40
N SER A 290 -3.56 2.18 -2.58
CA SER A 290 -2.87 2.66 -1.38
C SER A 290 -2.84 1.59 -0.28
N ASN A 291 -4.00 1.07 0.15
CA ASN A 291 -4.10 0.17 1.31
C ASN A 291 -3.89 -1.32 0.98
N GLU A 292 -3.76 -1.67 -0.30
CA GLU A 292 -3.55 -3.04 -0.79
C GLU A 292 -4.60 -4.07 -0.31
N ALA A 293 -5.79 -3.64 0.13
CA ALA A 293 -6.86 -4.55 0.53
C ALA A 293 -7.44 -5.26 -0.70
N GLY A 294 -7.40 -6.58 -0.70
CA GLY A 294 -7.77 -7.41 -1.86
C GLY A 294 -6.58 -7.86 -2.71
N LEU A 295 -5.39 -7.27 -2.54
CA LEU A 295 -4.15 -7.75 -3.16
C LEU A 295 -3.55 -8.95 -2.42
N GLY A 296 -3.75 -9.05 -1.11
CA GLY A 296 -3.21 -10.12 -0.27
C GLY A 296 -1.76 -9.92 0.20
N THR A 297 -1.05 -8.96 -0.37
CA THR A 297 0.38 -8.71 -0.13
C THR A 297 0.72 -8.44 1.32
N GLY A 298 0.03 -7.51 1.98
CA GLY A 298 0.26 -7.18 3.39
C GLY A 298 0.11 -8.38 4.33
N SER A 299 -0.73 -9.36 3.97
CA SER A 299 -0.92 -10.57 4.75
C SER A 299 0.35 -11.42 4.88
N ILE A 300 1.30 -11.28 3.93
CA ILE A 300 2.62 -11.95 3.96
C ILE A 300 3.46 -11.48 5.15
N ALA A 301 3.52 -10.17 5.39
CA ALA A 301 4.21 -9.62 6.55
C ALA A 301 3.53 -10.01 7.87
N HIS A 302 2.21 -9.93 7.91
CA HIS A 302 1.44 -10.29 9.10
C HIS A 302 1.54 -11.78 9.46
N ALA A 303 1.71 -12.66 8.48
CA ALA A 303 1.91 -14.10 8.73
C ALA A 303 3.18 -14.38 9.55
N CYS A 304 4.18 -13.49 9.44
CA CYS A 304 5.43 -13.59 10.20
C CYS A 304 5.32 -13.16 11.67
N ALA A 305 4.16 -12.63 12.11
CA ALA A 305 3.96 -12.14 13.46
C ALA A 305 3.95 -13.27 14.51
N ASP A 306 4.63 -13.08 15.63
CA ASP A 306 4.60 -14.00 16.77
C ASP A 306 3.26 -13.94 17.50
N THR A 307 2.32 -14.70 17.01
CA THR A 307 0.96 -14.82 17.56
C THR A 307 0.40 -16.22 17.37
N ARG A 308 -0.36 -16.70 18.35
CA ARG A 308 -1.11 -17.96 18.26
C ARG A 308 -2.59 -17.76 17.89
N LYS A 309 -3.07 -16.50 17.91
CA LYS A 309 -4.48 -16.17 17.65
C LYS A 309 -4.62 -15.41 16.33
N PRO A 310 -5.04 -16.06 15.23
CA PRO A 310 -5.17 -15.43 13.90
C PRO A 310 -6.02 -14.17 13.91
N VAL A 311 -7.18 -14.20 14.57
CA VAL A 311 -8.11 -13.07 14.64
C VAL A 311 -7.48 -11.85 15.34
N LYS A 312 -6.63 -12.06 16.36
CA LYS A 312 -5.89 -10.95 17.01
C LYS A 312 -4.95 -10.24 16.03
N GLN A 313 -4.34 -10.97 15.10
CA GLN A 313 -3.52 -10.36 14.07
C GLN A 313 -4.39 -9.75 12.97
N GLY A 314 -5.53 -10.33 12.67
CA GLY A 314 -6.52 -9.75 11.75
C GLY A 314 -6.91 -8.32 12.10
N PHE A 315 -7.02 -7.98 13.39
CA PHE A 315 -7.30 -6.60 13.83
C PHE A 315 -6.21 -5.61 13.44
N PHE A 316 -4.96 -6.03 13.31
CA PHE A 316 -3.90 -5.18 12.77
C PHE A 316 -4.13 -4.85 11.29
N GLY A 317 -4.77 -5.73 10.51
CA GLY A 317 -5.19 -5.43 9.14
C GLY A 317 -6.25 -4.31 9.08
N ILE A 318 -7.19 -4.26 10.04
CA ILE A 318 -8.13 -3.14 10.16
C ILE A 318 -7.37 -1.84 10.48
N PHE A 319 -6.44 -1.89 11.44
CA PHE A 319 -5.61 -0.76 11.82
C PHE A 319 -4.76 -0.25 10.65
N GLU A 320 -4.15 -1.14 9.88
CA GLU A 320 -3.33 -0.82 8.70
C GLU A 320 -4.13 0.01 7.69
N VAL A 321 -5.30 -0.49 7.25
CA VAL A 321 -6.15 0.22 6.28
C VAL A 321 -6.67 1.54 6.85
N PHE A 322 -7.00 1.58 8.14
CA PHE A 322 -7.43 2.80 8.81
C PHE A 322 -6.34 3.87 8.79
N VAL A 323 -5.12 3.53 9.20
CA VAL A 323 -4.01 4.48 9.23
C VAL A 323 -3.64 4.92 7.81
N ASP A 324 -3.53 3.99 6.87
CA ASP A 324 -3.16 4.28 5.49
C ASP A 324 -4.16 5.22 4.81
N THR A 325 -5.42 4.81 4.74
CA THR A 325 -6.40 5.49 3.88
C THR A 325 -7.25 6.50 4.66
N ILE A 326 -7.82 6.10 5.81
CA ILE A 326 -8.70 7.02 6.55
C ILE A 326 -7.90 8.17 7.19
N VAL A 327 -6.67 7.91 7.65
CA VAL A 327 -5.85 8.97 8.26
C VAL A 327 -4.97 9.63 7.20
N ILE A 328 -4.00 8.93 6.63
CA ILE A 328 -2.94 9.55 5.81
C ILE A 328 -3.49 10.07 4.47
N CYS A 329 -4.26 9.27 3.72
CA CYS A 329 -4.83 9.75 2.45
C CYS A 329 -5.84 10.90 2.65
N THR A 330 -6.63 10.87 3.74
CA THR A 330 -7.54 11.98 4.07
C THR A 330 -6.77 13.25 4.38
N LEU A 331 -5.69 13.15 5.17
CA LEU A 331 -4.85 14.32 5.47
C LEU A 331 -4.21 14.89 4.20
N THR A 332 -3.72 14.04 3.30
CA THR A 332 -3.22 14.48 1.98
C THR A 332 -4.29 15.22 1.19
N ALA A 333 -5.51 14.67 1.13
CA ALA A 333 -6.62 15.32 0.47
C ALA A 333 -6.95 16.69 1.09
N LEU A 334 -6.95 16.78 2.41
CA LEU A 334 -7.18 18.04 3.12
C LEU A 334 -6.05 19.04 2.91
N VAL A 335 -4.79 18.58 2.83
CA VAL A 335 -3.65 19.47 2.46
C VAL A 335 -3.91 20.09 1.09
N ILE A 336 -4.29 19.33 0.09
CA ILE A 336 -4.56 19.83 -1.26
C ILE A 336 -5.77 20.79 -1.25
N LEU A 337 -6.89 20.35 -0.68
CA LEU A 337 -8.16 21.07 -0.80
C LEU A 337 -8.28 22.27 0.14
N CYS A 338 -7.68 22.23 1.35
CA CYS A 338 -7.74 23.35 2.30
C CYS A 338 -6.68 24.43 2.01
N SER A 339 -5.57 24.10 1.37
CA SER A 339 -4.48 25.04 1.07
C SER A 339 -4.84 26.08 0.01
N GLY A 340 -5.91 25.85 -0.76
CA GLY A 340 -6.34 26.76 -1.82
C GLY A 340 -5.48 26.70 -3.10
N VAL A 341 -4.58 25.73 -3.23
CA VAL A 341 -3.83 25.54 -4.48
C VAL A 341 -4.77 25.22 -5.63
N PRO A 342 -4.55 25.79 -6.83
CA PRO A 342 -5.37 25.46 -7.98
C PRO A 342 -5.19 23.99 -8.38
N VAL A 343 -6.30 23.29 -8.54
CA VAL A 343 -6.33 21.91 -9.03
C VAL A 343 -6.74 21.94 -10.49
N GLY A 344 -5.89 21.44 -11.38
CA GLY A 344 -6.20 21.23 -12.80
C GLY A 344 -7.13 20.02 -12.96
N TYR A 345 -8.44 20.21 -12.73
CA TYR A 345 -9.40 19.13 -12.87
C TYR A 345 -9.48 18.62 -14.30
N GLY A 346 -9.45 17.30 -14.46
CA GLY A 346 -9.41 16.61 -15.74
C GLY A 346 -8.00 16.30 -16.26
N GLU A 347 -6.98 16.88 -15.65
CA GLU A 347 -5.57 16.66 -15.99
C GLU A 347 -4.90 15.72 -14.97
N ALA A 348 -3.88 14.98 -15.43
CA ALA A 348 -3.12 14.12 -14.52
C ALA A 348 -2.26 14.96 -13.58
N ALA A 349 -2.33 14.67 -12.27
CA ALA A 349 -1.47 15.26 -11.26
C ALA A 349 -0.76 14.17 -10.46
N GLY A 350 0.42 14.49 -9.96
CA GLY A 350 1.23 13.64 -9.12
C GLY A 350 1.52 14.26 -7.75
N ALA A 351 2.68 13.92 -7.19
CA ALA A 351 3.09 14.38 -5.86
C ALA A 351 3.27 15.91 -5.79
N GLU A 352 3.57 16.56 -6.92
CA GLU A 352 3.77 18.00 -7.02
C GLU A 352 2.55 18.78 -6.53
N LEU A 353 1.34 18.31 -6.77
CA LEU A 353 0.12 18.96 -6.30
C LEU A 353 0.06 18.99 -4.76
N THR A 354 0.43 17.89 -4.12
CA THR A 354 0.51 17.81 -2.65
C THR A 354 1.64 18.67 -2.09
N ILE A 355 2.80 18.65 -2.76
CA ILE A 355 3.95 19.49 -2.39
C ILE A 355 3.59 20.97 -2.47
N ASN A 356 2.90 21.38 -3.52
CA ASN A 356 2.40 22.75 -3.68
C ASN A 356 1.43 23.13 -2.54
N GLY A 357 0.58 22.19 -2.11
CA GLY A 357 -0.29 22.37 -0.95
C GLY A 357 0.49 22.67 0.34
N PHE A 358 1.56 21.95 0.60
CA PHE A 358 2.45 22.25 1.74
C PHE A 358 3.20 23.56 1.56
N THR A 359 3.75 23.80 0.37
CA THR A 359 4.56 24.98 0.08
C THR A 359 3.76 26.28 0.17
N SER A 360 2.48 26.26 -0.24
CA SER A 360 1.60 27.45 -0.14
C SER A 360 1.35 27.89 1.30
N VAL A 361 1.47 27.00 2.27
CA VAL A 361 1.22 27.27 3.69
C VAL A 361 2.51 27.52 4.47
N TYR A 362 3.54 26.72 4.21
CA TYR A 362 4.80 26.78 5.00
C TYR A 362 5.93 27.54 4.29
N GLY A 363 5.78 27.85 3.00
CA GLY A 363 6.84 28.45 2.19
C GLY A 363 7.81 27.43 1.61
N GLY A 364 8.80 27.94 0.86
CA GLY A 364 9.69 27.11 0.03
C GLY A 364 10.57 26.10 0.79
N TRP A 365 10.88 26.36 2.07
CA TRP A 365 11.73 25.46 2.87
C TRP A 365 11.11 24.07 3.06
N VAL A 366 9.77 23.96 3.01
CA VAL A 366 9.07 22.68 3.18
C VAL A 366 9.31 21.72 2.01
N SER A 367 9.78 22.22 0.86
CA SER A 367 10.11 21.38 -0.30
C SER A 367 11.21 20.35 0.02
N VAL A 368 12.23 20.75 0.79
CA VAL A 368 13.28 19.83 1.27
C VAL A 368 12.70 18.76 2.19
N PHE A 369 11.78 19.17 3.03
CA PHE A 369 11.15 18.29 3.99
C PHE A 369 10.21 17.29 3.33
N THR A 370 9.41 17.74 2.35
CA THR A 370 8.56 16.84 1.55
C THR A 370 9.38 15.88 0.70
N ALA A 371 10.53 16.31 0.14
CA ALA A 371 11.46 15.44 -0.54
C ALA A 371 12.00 14.35 0.39
N LEU A 372 12.42 14.72 1.62
CA LEU A 372 12.86 13.74 2.62
C LEU A 372 11.74 12.77 3.01
N ALA A 373 10.52 13.24 3.19
CA ALA A 373 9.36 12.39 3.47
C ALA A 373 9.10 11.40 2.32
N MET A 374 9.16 11.86 1.06
CA MET A 374 9.01 11.01 -0.13
C MET A 374 10.12 9.96 -0.19
N CYS A 375 11.37 10.32 0.12
CA CYS A 375 12.47 9.37 0.20
C CYS A 375 12.21 8.29 1.27
N CYS A 376 11.75 8.67 2.46
CA CYS A 376 11.43 7.73 3.52
C CYS A 376 10.26 6.80 3.12
N PHE A 377 9.19 7.33 2.54
CA PHE A 377 8.04 6.57 2.06
C PHE A 377 8.44 5.58 0.97
N ALA A 378 9.15 6.04 -0.05
CA ALA A 378 9.60 5.18 -1.14
C ALA A 378 10.58 4.10 -0.66
N PHE A 379 11.54 4.46 0.20
CA PHE A 379 12.51 3.50 0.73
C PHE A 379 11.84 2.44 1.62
N SER A 380 10.90 2.84 2.48
CA SER A 380 10.13 1.87 3.28
C SER A 380 9.36 0.90 2.40
N THR A 381 8.75 1.39 1.31
CA THR A 381 8.03 0.57 0.34
C THR A 381 8.96 -0.45 -0.32
N ILE A 382 10.17 -0.06 -0.72
CA ILE A 382 11.17 -0.99 -1.27
C ILE A 382 11.47 -2.14 -0.30
N ILE A 383 11.64 -1.84 0.98
CA ILE A 383 11.95 -2.84 1.99
C ILE A 383 10.75 -3.78 2.25
N GLY A 384 9.54 -3.25 2.35
CA GLY A 384 8.32 -4.04 2.52
C GLY A 384 8.07 -4.99 1.35
N TRP A 385 8.13 -4.48 0.13
CA TRP A 385 7.96 -5.26 -1.09
C TRP A 385 9.11 -6.24 -1.32
N GLY A 386 10.32 -5.93 -0.86
CA GLY A 386 11.45 -6.87 -0.88
C GLY A 386 11.16 -8.14 -0.07
N LEU A 387 10.48 -8.02 1.08
CA LEU A 387 10.00 -9.18 1.83
C LEU A 387 8.94 -9.96 1.04
N TYR A 388 7.96 -9.27 0.44
CA TYR A 388 6.90 -9.94 -0.34
C TYR A 388 7.47 -10.73 -1.51
N GLY A 389 8.38 -10.13 -2.27
CA GLY A 389 9.07 -10.81 -3.38
C GLY A 389 9.88 -12.01 -2.92
N THR A 390 10.63 -11.87 -1.82
CA THR A 390 11.40 -12.97 -1.25
C THR A 390 10.49 -14.16 -0.90
N ARG A 391 9.33 -13.91 -0.28
CA ARG A 391 8.37 -14.98 0.07
C ARG A 391 7.69 -15.60 -1.15
N CYS A 392 7.41 -14.81 -2.20
CA CYS A 392 6.90 -15.34 -3.47
C CYS A 392 7.93 -16.22 -4.19
N VAL A 393 9.19 -15.79 -4.26
CA VAL A 393 10.28 -16.58 -4.84
C VAL A 393 10.53 -17.85 -4.03
N GLU A 394 10.53 -17.75 -2.71
CA GLU A 394 10.68 -18.88 -1.81
C GLU A 394 9.61 -19.93 -2.04
N PHE A 395 8.35 -19.53 -2.24
CA PHE A 395 7.25 -20.45 -2.53
C PHE A 395 7.43 -21.17 -3.87
N LEU A 396 7.93 -20.48 -4.89
CA LEU A 396 8.13 -21.03 -6.25
C LEU A 396 9.37 -21.91 -6.34
N LEU A 397 10.49 -21.49 -5.78
CA LEU A 397 11.83 -22.04 -6.02
C LEU A 397 12.54 -22.54 -4.76
N GLY A 398 11.91 -22.39 -3.60
CA GLY A 398 12.49 -22.78 -2.32
C GLY A 398 13.44 -21.74 -1.72
N THR A 399 13.86 -21.98 -0.47
CA THR A 399 14.67 -21.05 0.33
C THR A 399 16.07 -20.74 -0.25
N GLY A 400 16.60 -21.62 -1.11
CA GLY A 400 17.88 -21.42 -1.79
C GLY A 400 17.89 -20.23 -2.76
N ALA A 401 16.72 -19.91 -3.33
CA ALA A 401 16.58 -18.81 -4.28
C ALA A 401 16.50 -17.42 -3.61
N ASN A 402 16.32 -17.34 -2.27
CA ASN A 402 16.14 -16.07 -1.57
C ASN A 402 17.33 -15.13 -1.72
N LYS A 403 18.57 -15.61 -1.51
CA LYS A 403 19.78 -14.76 -1.62
C LYS A 403 20.01 -14.23 -3.04
N PRO A 404 20.00 -15.06 -4.11
CA PRO A 404 20.09 -14.57 -5.49
C PRO A 404 19.02 -13.55 -5.82
N PHE A 405 17.77 -13.80 -5.40
CA PHE A 405 16.69 -12.85 -5.61
C PHE A 405 16.94 -11.51 -4.90
N MET A 406 17.33 -11.52 -3.62
CA MET A 406 17.60 -10.29 -2.86
C MET A 406 18.70 -9.44 -3.50
N ILE A 407 19.75 -10.08 -4.05
CA ILE A 407 20.83 -9.40 -4.77
C ILE A 407 20.28 -8.79 -6.06
N LEU A 408 19.58 -9.57 -6.87
CA LEU A 408 18.96 -9.08 -8.11
C LEU A 408 18.00 -7.93 -7.83
N TYR A 409 17.14 -8.08 -6.82
CA TYR A 409 16.21 -7.05 -6.39
C TYR A 409 16.92 -5.74 -6.00
N ALA A 410 18.03 -5.83 -5.25
CA ALA A 410 18.81 -4.66 -4.87
C ALA A 410 19.46 -3.99 -6.10
N LEU A 411 19.98 -4.76 -7.08
CA LEU A 411 20.57 -4.21 -8.30
C LEU A 411 19.56 -3.47 -9.19
N VAL A 412 18.28 -3.86 -9.15
CA VAL A 412 17.22 -3.16 -9.89
C VAL A 412 17.03 -1.71 -9.39
N ALA A 413 17.47 -1.37 -8.19
CA ALA A 413 17.48 0.02 -7.72
C ALA A 413 18.34 0.94 -8.61
N ILE A 414 19.46 0.43 -9.16
CA ILE A 414 20.31 1.20 -10.09
C ILE A 414 19.55 1.47 -11.39
N VAL A 415 18.81 0.49 -11.88
CA VAL A 415 17.95 0.63 -13.08
C VAL A 415 16.86 1.68 -12.83
N GLY A 416 16.18 1.60 -11.66
CA GLY A 416 15.17 2.56 -11.25
C GLY A 416 15.67 4.00 -11.15
N ALA A 417 16.93 4.18 -10.74
CA ALA A 417 17.55 5.49 -10.61
C ALA A 417 17.96 6.11 -11.96
N THR A 418 18.24 5.30 -12.98
CA THR A 418 18.93 5.77 -14.21
C THR A 418 18.08 5.69 -15.48
N MET A 419 16.93 4.98 -15.46
CA MET A 419 16.14 4.73 -16.66
C MET A 419 14.78 5.42 -16.61
N ASN A 420 14.25 5.77 -17.78
CA ASN A 420 12.87 6.17 -17.91
C ASN A 420 11.96 4.92 -17.84
N LEU A 421 11.09 4.89 -16.85
CA LEU A 421 10.34 3.69 -16.46
C LEU A 421 8.92 3.59 -17.09
N GLY A 422 8.53 4.46 -18.01
CA GLY A 422 7.13 4.60 -18.47
C GLY A 422 6.40 3.27 -18.73
N LEU A 423 6.88 2.47 -19.69
CA LEU A 423 6.28 1.16 -20.00
C LEU A 423 6.47 0.14 -18.88
N MET A 424 7.65 0.11 -18.25
CA MET A 424 7.95 -0.80 -17.14
C MET A 424 7.03 -0.56 -15.94
N TRP A 425 6.74 0.70 -15.64
CA TRP A 425 5.75 1.08 -14.63
C TRP A 425 4.38 0.50 -14.94
N SER A 426 3.89 0.75 -16.16
CA SER A 426 2.57 0.28 -16.59
C SER A 426 2.45 -1.25 -16.53
N ILE A 427 3.49 -1.98 -16.94
CA ILE A 427 3.54 -3.44 -16.87
C ILE A 427 3.50 -3.93 -15.40
N ALA A 428 4.31 -3.30 -14.52
CA ALA A 428 4.34 -3.66 -13.11
C ALA A 428 2.99 -3.39 -12.41
N GLU A 429 2.33 -2.28 -12.75
CA GLU A 429 0.98 -1.95 -12.25
C GLU A 429 -0.06 -2.99 -12.73
N THR A 430 0.07 -3.49 -13.94
CA THR A 430 -0.77 -4.56 -14.48
C THR A 430 -0.60 -5.86 -13.69
N PHE A 431 0.63 -6.30 -13.42
CA PHE A 431 0.87 -7.49 -12.62
C PHE A 431 0.43 -7.32 -11.17
N ASN A 432 0.58 -6.13 -10.61
CA ASN A 432 0.04 -5.81 -9.29
C ASN A 432 -1.48 -6.01 -9.24
N GLY A 433 -2.20 -5.51 -10.24
CA GLY A 433 -3.63 -5.73 -10.36
C GLY A 433 -4.01 -7.21 -10.57
N LEU A 434 -3.22 -7.96 -11.34
CA LEU A 434 -3.45 -9.40 -11.57
C LEU A 434 -3.37 -10.25 -10.30
N MET A 435 -2.59 -9.84 -9.29
CA MET A 435 -2.53 -10.52 -7.98
C MET A 435 -3.87 -10.52 -7.25
N VAL A 436 -4.74 -9.55 -7.52
CA VAL A 436 -6.07 -9.44 -6.92
C VAL A 436 -6.91 -10.67 -7.23
N ILE A 437 -6.84 -11.20 -8.45
CA ILE A 437 -7.70 -12.31 -8.92
C ILE A 437 -7.51 -13.57 -8.06
N PRO A 438 -6.29 -14.17 -7.98
CA PRO A 438 -6.08 -15.36 -7.16
C PRO A 438 -6.38 -15.11 -5.68
N ASN A 439 -6.08 -13.93 -5.18
CA ASN A 439 -6.32 -13.60 -3.79
C ASN A 439 -7.81 -13.53 -3.46
N LEU A 440 -8.59 -12.77 -4.23
CA LEU A 440 -10.04 -12.62 -3.96
C LEU A 440 -10.79 -13.93 -4.10
N ILE A 441 -10.45 -14.77 -5.08
CA ILE A 441 -11.02 -16.12 -5.21
C ILE A 441 -10.77 -16.91 -3.92
N ALA A 442 -9.55 -16.90 -3.43
CA ALA A 442 -9.19 -17.65 -2.23
C ALA A 442 -9.91 -17.12 -0.98
N VAL A 443 -9.92 -15.81 -0.78
CA VAL A 443 -10.57 -15.18 0.38
C VAL A 443 -12.08 -15.41 0.35
N PHE A 444 -12.70 -15.33 -0.82
CA PHE A 444 -14.12 -15.61 -1.00
C PHE A 444 -14.46 -17.05 -0.63
N LEU A 445 -13.71 -18.02 -1.17
CA LEU A 445 -13.93 -19.44 -0.90
C LEU A 445 -13.63 -19.81 0.56
N LEU A 446 -12.63 -19.18 1.18
CA LEU A 446 -12.26 -19.40 2.58
C LEU A 446 -13.02 -18.49 3.58
N SER A 447 -13.98 -17.72 3.12
CA SER A 447 -14.78 -16.83 3.98
C SER A 447 -15.48 -17.55 5.14
N GLY A 448 -15.89 -18.81 4.93
CA GLY A 448 -16.45 -19.66 5.99
C GLY A 448 -15.47 -19.95 7.12
N VAL A 449 -14.19 -20.12 6.79
CA VAL A 449 -13.11 -20.29 7.79
C VAL A 449 -12.94 -19.02 8.62
N VAL A 450 -12.94 -17.85 7.96
CA VAL A 450 -12.84 -16.55 8.67
C VAL A 450 -13.98 -16.39 9.66
N VAL A 451 -15.22 -16.62 9.24
CA VAL A 451 -16.41 -16.52 10.11
C VAL A 451 -16.32 -17.46 11.30
N LYS A 452 -15.89 -18.73 11.06
CA LYS A 452 -15.69 -19.72 12.13
C LYS A 452 -14.64 -19.26 13.13
N LEU A 453 -13.50 -18.78 12.67
CA LEU A 453 -12.42 -18.28 13.55
C LEU A 453 -12.84 -17.07 14.37
N VAL A 454 -13.59 -16.14 13.77
CA VAL A 454 -14.15 -14.96 14.46
C VAL A 454 -15.11 -15.41 15.56
N LYS A 455 -16.03 -16.33 15.26
CA LYS A 455 -16.99 -16.86 16.23
C LYS A 455 -16.28 -17.54 17.40
N GLN A 456 -15.36 -18.45 17.13
CA GLN A 456 -14.57 -19.15 18.15
C GLN A 456 -13.75 -18.18 19.03
N TYR A 457 -13.20 -17.13 18.41
CA TYR A 457 -12.44 -16.12 19.13
C TYR A 457 -13.28 -15.41 20.19
N PHE A 458 -14.46 -14.92 19.82
CA PHE A 458 -15.32 -14.19 20.74
C PHE A 458 -16.05 -15.11 21.74
N GLU A 459 -16.37 -16.35 21.40
CA GLU A 459 -16.90 -17.35 22.33
C GLU A 459 -15.85 -17.77 23.37
N GLY A 460 -14.58 -17.84 22.97
CA GLY A 460 -13.46 -18.17 23.87
C GLY A 460 -13.11 -17.03 24.83
N GLU A 461 -13.22 -15.76 24.41
CA GLU A 461 -13.01 -14.61 25.32
C GLU A 461 -14.16 -14.37 26.28
N GLY A 462 -15.38 -14.80 25.97
CA GLY A 462 -16.52 -14.77 26.89
C GLY A 462 -16.40 -15.73 28.08
N LYS A 463 -15.48 -16.69 28.03
CA LYS A 463 -15.21 -17.65 29.12
C LYS A 463 -14.03 -17.26 30.03
N ILE A 464 -13.38 -16.12 29.73
CA ILE A 464 -12.20 -15.60 30.50
C ILE A 464 -12.59 -14.25 31.16
N LYS A 465 -13.80 -14.14 31.64
CA LYS A 465 -14.22 -13.04 32.53
C LYS A 465 -14.33 -13.54 33.94
#